data_3522869bf2a8ee60d832f61ebbfc5f6b
#
_entry.id   3522869bf2a8ee60d832f61ebbfc5f6b
#
_cell.length_a   1.000
_cell.length_b   1.000
_cell.length_c   1.000
_cell.angle_alpha   90.00
_cell.angle_beta   90.00
_cell.angle_gamma   90.00
#
_symmetry.space_group_name_H-M   'P 1'
#
loop_
_entity.id
_entity.type
_entity.pdbx_description
1 polymer ?
#
loop_
_entity_poly.entity_id
_entity_poly.type
_entity_poly.pdbx_seq_one_letter_code
_entity_poly.pdbx_strand_id
1 'polypeptide(L)'
;MTKPRYPHPACAAWSQVYGEAAAWSSASAWNVNFNNGNVNNNHRNNNGFALAVRGAGEFQGDVGLQELHQAWRRARRQKVPSFNQLRFDHRWADGLLQLQRQLRAGEWEPRPSTCFIATKPKAREIHAPDFADRVVHHWLVPQLEALWEQTFIHDSYANRVGRGSHAAVQRAQQFVRKVHSGQGGGWYLQLDVANFFNSIHRPTLWSMLRKRLEAKRAPDAVQRATHALLRRSPLHAGVQYRATDAELAQVPPHKRLANAPAGRGLPIGNLSSQFFANVYLDALDQFVKHDLKAKRYVRYVDDFVIFHHDRAQLQAWRDRIEQFLADRLGLRLKAEEKLCRLSDGLDFLGYVIYPTHTLARRRVVGHLHTALAEWEGQHVRGDQLRGTPQDFRDLSTRLASFEGHLQHASSHRLMHRMHTRFPWLRSAARPRRFSYRAERRIHSIQWCQHKEQQQ
;
A
#
# COMPACT_ATOMS: atom_id res chain seq x y z
N MET A 1 17.61 -45.40 12.62
CA MET A 1 16.18 -45.64 12.27
C MET A 1 15.74 -44.55 11.32
N THR A 2 15.77 -44.87 10.05
CA THR A 2 15.42 -43.97 8.92
C THR A 2 13.92 -43.98 8.70
N LYS A 3 13.30 -42.77 8.71
CA LYS A 3 11.88 -42.61 8.36
C LYS A 3 11.70 -42.74 6.84
N PRO A 4 10.71 -43.45 6.34
CA PRO A 4 10.48 -43.60 4.91
C PRO A 4 9.86 -42.30 4.32
N ARG A 5 10.45 -41.84 3.23
CA ARG A 5 9.84 -40.82 2.34
C ARG A 5 8.86 -41.51 1.40
N TYR A 6 7.59 -41.22 1.53
CA TYR A 6 6.60 -41.57 0.50
C TYR A 6 6.42 -40.38 -0.45
N PRO A 7 6.66 -40.54 -1.75
CA PRO A 7 6.29 -39.52 -2.72
C PRO A 7 4.79 -39.63 -3.04
N HIS A 8 4.07 -38.51 -2.88
CA HIS A 8 2.67 -38.41 -3.26
C HIS A 8 2.56 -38.39 -4.80
N PRO A 9 1.65 -39.18 -5.42
CA PRO A 9 1.55 -39.28 -6.90
C PRO A 9 1.27 -37.97 -7.64
N ALA A 10 0.74 -36.97 -6.96
CA ALA A 10 0.49 -35.65 -7.54
C ALA A 10 1.77 -34.79 -7.80
N CYS A 11 2.92 -35.15 -7.21
CA CYS A 11 4.17 -34.42 -7.43
C CYS A 11 4.84 -34.70 -8.77
N ALA A 12 4.63 -35.90 -9.31
CA ALA A 12 5.31 -36.34 -10.54
C ALA A 12 4.75 -35.69 -11.82
N ALA A 13 3.50 -35.24 -11.82
CA ALA A 13 2.87 -34.61 -12.99
C ALA A 13 3.25 -33.15 -13.20
N TRP A 14 3.86 -32.50 -12.19
CA TRP A 14 4.14 -31.05 -12.21
C TRP A 14 5.61 -30.71 -12.49
N SER A 15 6.53 -31.66 -12.39
CA SER A 15 7.96 -31.44 -12.65
C SER A 15 8.30 -31.19 -14.14
N GLN A 16 7.43 -31.56 -15.06
CA GLN A 16 7.64 -31.36 -16.51
C GLN A 16 7.22 -29.98 -17.02
N VAL A 17 6.56 -29.13 -16.23
CA VAL A 17 6.02 -27.85 -16.68
C VAL A 17 6.90 -26.64 -16.26
N TYR A 18 7.85 -26.84 -15.37
CA TYR A 18 8.67 -25.74 -14.84
C TYR A 18 10.16 -26.04 -14.97
N GLY A 19 10.76 -25.53 -16.05
CA GLY A 19 12.20 -25.39 -16.14
C GLY A 19 12.75 -24.45 -15.07
N GLU A 20 13.97 -24.71 -14.69
CA GLU A 20 14.83 -24.18 -13.64
C GLU A 20 14.49 -22.84 -13.00
N ALA A 21 14.58 -22.84 -11.65
CA ALA A 21 14.37 -21.67 -10.80
C ALA A 21 15.48 -20.62 -11.00
N ALA A 22 15.10 -19.45 -11.46
CA ALA A 22 15.97 -18.29 -11.48
C ALA A 22 16.30 -17.84 -10.04
N ALA A 23 17.58 -17.61 -9.77
CA ALA A 23 18.10 -17.14 -8.51
C ALA A 23 17.49 -15.78 -8.12
N TRP A 24 16.97 -15.67 -6.91
CA TRP A 24 16.31 -14.48 -6.39
C TRP A 24 17.30 -13.56 -5.70
N SER A 25 17.41 -12.32 -6.13
CA SER A 25 18.20 -11.31 -5.45
C SER A 25 17.46 -10.73 -4.25
N SER A 26 18.19 -10.54 -3.15
CA SER A 26 17.72 -10.08 -1.83
C SER A 26 17.43 -8.57 -1.73
N ALA A 27 17.02 -7.91 -2.81
CA ALA A 27 16.93 -6.45 -2.89
C ALA A 27 15.47 -5.93 -2.79
N SER A 28 14.72 -6.36 -1.79
CA SER A 28 13.40 -5.80 -1.50
C SER A 28 13.44 -4.91 -0.27
N ALA A 29 13.22 -3.62 -0.44
CA ALA A 29 13.04 -2.68 0.66
C ALA A 29 11.54 -2.54 0.96
N TRP A 30 11.18 -2.64 2.25
CA TRP A 30 9.82 -2.37 2.71
C TRP A 30 9.58 -0.87 2.76
N ASN A 31 8.58 -0.40 2.06
CA ASN A 31 8.13 0.98 2.17
C ASN A 31 6.89 1.03 3.07
N VAL A 32 7.05 1.60 4.26
CA VAL A 32 5.94 1.87 5.17
C VAL A 32 5.35 3.21 4.76
N ASN A 33 4.12 3.19 4.27
CA ASN A 33 3.39 4.44 4.05
C ASN A 33 2.96 5.01 5.40
N PHE A 34 3.71 6.00 5.89
CA PHE A 34 3.51 6.62 7.20
C PHE A 34 2.20 7.41 7.32
N ASN A 35 1.48 7.64 6.21
CA ASN A 35 0.20 8.34 6.25
C ASN A 35 -0.99 7.44 6.58
N ASN A 36 -0.94 6.16 6.21
CA ASN A 36 -2.07 5.25 6.36
C ASN A 36 -1.72 3.88 6.96
N GLY A 37 -0.48 3.68 7.42
CA GLY A 37 -0.06 2.42 8.02
C GLY A 37 0.09 1.24 7.05
N ASN A 38 -0.06 1.46 5.75
CA ASN A 38 0.14 0.42 4.75
C ASN A 38 1.63 0.17 4.53
N VAL A 39 2.05 -1.06 4.70
CA VAL A 39 3.40 -1.52 4.32
C VAL A 39 3.35 -1.89 2.85
N ASN A 40 3.81 -0.98 1.99
CA ASN A 40 3.96 -1.25 0.57
C ASN A 40 5.40 -1.66 0.26
N ASN A 41 5.54 -2.76 -0.45
CA ASN A 41 6.83 -3.25 -0.90
C ASN A 41 7.14 -2.69 -2.29
N ASN A 42 8.06 -1.74 -2.35
CA ASN A 42 8.59 -1.26 -3.62
C ASN A 42 9.88 -2.00 -3.94
N HIS A 43 9.92 -2.71 -5.07
CA HIS A 43 11.13 -3.25 -5.63
C HIS A 43 12.13 -2.14 -5.94
N ARG A 44 13.38 -2.32 -5.53
CA ARG A 44 14.50 -1.39 -5.78
C ARG A 44 14.84 -1.23 -7.27
N ASN A 45 14.43 -2.16 -8.11
CA ASN A 45 14.60 -2.09 -9.54
C ASN A 45 13.24 -1.90 -10.21
N ASN A 46 12.98 -0.68 -10.66
CA ASN A 46 12.00 -0.36 -11.68
C ASN A 46 12.40 -0.94 -13.07
N ASN A 47 13.25 -1.94 -13.12
CA ASN A 47 13.34 -2.79 -14.29
C ASN A 47 12.05 -3.60 -14.28
N GLY A 48 11.10 -3.07 -15.04
CA GLY A 48 9.80 -3.63 -15.19
C GLY A 48 9.87 -5.14 -15.32
N PHE A 49 9.35 -5.87 -14.35
CA PHE A 49 8.42 -6.85 -14.76
C PHE A 49 7.24 -6.05 -15.35
N ALA A 50 7.41 -5.60 -16.58
CA ALA A 50 6.33 -5.71 -17.50
C ALA A 50 5.96 -7.20 -17.42
N LEU A 51 5.01 -7.55 -16.56
CA LEU A 51 4.01 -8.48 -16.99
C LEU A 51 3.62 -7.85 -18.33
N ALA A 52 4.16 -8.42 -19.41
CA ALA A 52 3.56 -8.21 -20.69
C ALA A 52 2.09 -8.49 -20.40
N VAL A 53 1.30 -7.44 -20.26
CA VAL A 53 -0.11 -7.51 -20.52
C VAL A 53 -0.07 -7.91 -21.98
N ARG A 54 -0.08 -9.22 -22.25
CA ARG A 54 -0.49 -9.73 -23.54
C ARG A 54 -1.70 -8.91 -23.82
N GLY A 55 -1.63 -8.16 -24.90
CA GLY A 55 -2.69 -7.26 -25.34
C GLY A 55 -3.99 -7.99 -25.18
N ALA A 56 -5.08 -7.30 -24.89
CA ALA A 56 -6.41 -7.78 -24.58
C ALA A 56 -6.68 -9.16 -25.23
N GLY A 57 -6.04 -10.18 -24.69
CA GLY A 57 -6.20 -11.56 -25.09
C GLY A 57 -7.56 -11.96 -24.57
N GLU A 58 -8.37 -12.47 -25.44
CA GLU A 58 -9.66 -13.06 -25.15
C GLU A 58 -9.68 -13.65 -23.74
N PHE A 59 -10.58 -13.15 -22.91
CA PHE A 59 -10.86 -13.75 -21.61
C PHE A 59 -11.23 -15.20 -21.87
N GLN A 60 -10.33 -16.14 -21.58
CA GLN A 60 -10.71 -17.55 -21.56
C GLN A 60 -11.75 -17.67 -20.45
N GLY A 61 -12.99 -17.97 -20.81
CA GLY A 61 -14.18 -17.89 -19.95
C GLY A 61 -14.19 -18.83 -18.74
N ASP A 62 -13.08 -19.46 -18.37
CA ASP A 62 -12.99 -20.45 -17.32
C ASP A 62 -11.99 -20.06 -16.23
N VAL A 63 -12.27 -20.44 -14.98
CA VAL A 63 -11.36 -20.23 -13.83
C VAL A 63 -10.21 -21.24 -13.95
N GLY A 64 -9.05 -20.77 -14.42
CA GLY A 64 -7.86 -21.60 -14.61
C GLY A 64 -7.20 -21.98 -13.29
N LEU A 65 -6.85 -23.25 -13.10
CA LEU A 65 -6.12 -23.71 -11.92
C LEU A 65 -4.73 -23.08 -11.83
N GLN A 66 -4.10 -22.84 -12.96
CA GLN A 66 -2.80 -22.16 -13.06
C GLN A 66 -2.90 -20.71 -12.55
N GLU A 67 -3.96 -19.99 -12.87
CA GLU A 67 -4.19 -18.63 -12.38
C GLU A 67 -4.40 -18.59 -10.86
N LEU A 68 -5.18 -19.53 -10.32
CA LEU A 68 -5.38 -19.68 -8.87
C LEU A 68 -4.07 -20.06 -8.16
N HIS A 69 -3.25 -20.91 -8.75
CA HIS A 69 -1.93 -21.23 -8.20
C HIS A 69 -1.01 -20.00 -8.18
N GLN A 70 -0.99 -19.20 -9.24
CA GLN A 70 -0.26 -17.94 -9.26
C GLN A 70 -0.81 -16.95 -8.21
N ALA A 71 -2.13 -16.88 -8.04
CA ALA A 71 -2.78 -16.06 -7.03
C ALA A 71 -2.39 -16.51 -5.61
N TRP A 72 -2.38 -17.82 -5.33
CA TRP A 72 -1.89 -18.37 -4.08
C TRP A 72 -0.42 -18.00 -3.80
N ARG A 73 0.46 -18.14 -4.79
CA ARG A 73 1.86 -17.69 -4.66
C ARG A 73 1.97 -16.20 -4.34
N ARG A 74 1.16 -15.34 -5.00
CA ARG A 74 1.10 -13.90 -4.70
C ARG A 74 0.58 -13.62 -3.29
N ALA A 75 -0.46 -14.33 -2.83
CA ALA A 75 -1.06 -14.18 -1.51
C ALA A 75 -0.08 -14.49 -0.36
N ARG A 76 0.86 -15.40 -0.58
CA ARG A 76 1.91 -15.81 0.40
C ARG A 76 3.09 -14.86 0.46
N ARG A 77 3.32 -14.11 -0.60
CA ARG A 77 4.58 -13.38 -0.79
C ARG A 77 4.80 -12.35 0.31
N GLN A 78 6.01 -12.35 0.89
CA GLN A 78 6.54 -11.32 1.80
C GLN A 78 5.72 -11.10 3.09
N LYS A 79 5.14 -12.17 3.63
CA LYS A 79 4.40 -12.13 4.89
C LYS A 79 4.87 -13.26 5.79
N VAL A 80 4.89 -12.99 7.09
CA VAL A 80 4.99 -14.06 8.09
C VAL A 80 3.70 -14.88 7.97
N PRO A 81 3.78 -16.21 7.83
CA PRO A 81 2.60 -17.05 7.67
C PRO A 81 1.67 -16.95 8.88
N SER A 82 0.39 -16.65 8.65
CA SER A 82 -0.64 -16.74 9.68
C SER A 82 -1.10 -18.20 9.83
N PHE A 83 -1.76 -18.52 10.94
CA PHE A 83 -2.31 -19.85 11.17
C PHE A 83 -3.25 -20.29 10.00
N ASN A 84 -4.12 -19.39 9.52
CA ASN A 84 -5.00 -19.69 8.39
C ASN A 84 -4.21 -19.97 7.10
N GLN A 85 -3.08 -19.27 6.90
CA GLN A 85 -2.21 -19.56 5.78
C GLN A 85 -1.55 -20.94 5.91
N LEU A 86 -0.97 -21.27 7.06
CA LEU A 86 -0.33 -22.58 7.28
C LEU A 86 -1.33 -23.73 7.09
N ARG A 87 -2.56 -23.56 7.59
CA ARG A 87 -3.64 -24.54 7.39
C ARG A 87 -3.97 -24.74 5.92
N PHE A 88 -4.08 -23.65 5.15
CA PHE A 88 -4.32 -23.72 3.70
C PHE A 88 -3.13 -24.33 2.96
N ASP A 89 -1.90 -23.93 3.31
CA ASP A 89 -0.68 -24.40 2.67
C ASP A 89 -0.46 -25.91 2.88
N HIS A 90 -0.91 -26.46 4.00
CA HIS A 90 -0.84 -27.92 4.25
C HIS A 90 -1.63 -28.74 3.23
N ARG A 91 -2.76 -28.20 2.71
CA ARG A 91 -3.62 -28.84 1.71
C ARG A 91 -3.90 -27.88 0.54
N TRP A 92 -2.89 -27.19 0.08
CA TRP A 92 -3.05 -26.12 -0.92
C TRP A 92 -3.69 -26.62 -2.23
N ALA A 93 -3.35 -27.82 -2.70
CA ALA A 93 -3.89 -28.37 -3.94
C ALA A 93 -5.41 -28.60 -3.84
N ASP A 94 -5.86 -29.25 -2.77
CA ASP A 94 -7.29 -29.45 -2.50
C ASP A 94 -8.02 -28.12 -2.34
N GLY A 95 -7.38 -27.16 -1.62
CA GLY A 95 -7.90 -25.81 -1.42
C GLY A 95 -8.09 -25.05 -2.73
N LEU A 96 -7.15 -25.12 -3.66
CA LEU A 96 -7.27 -24.50 -4.98
C LEU A 96 -8.34 -25.16 -5.85
N LEU A 97 -8.44 -26.51 -5.83
CA LEU A 97 -9.49 -27.23 -6.53
C LEU A 97 -10.89 -26.88 -5.99
N GLN A 98 -11.01 -26.72 -4.67
CA GLN A 98 -12.27 -26.29 -4.05
C GLN A 98 -12.62 -24.86 -4.47
N LEU A 99 -11.67 -23.93 -4.43
CA LEU A 99 -11.89 -22.55 -4.88
C LEU A 99 -12.30 -22.51 -6.36
N GLN A 100 -11.64 -23.29 -7.21
CA GLN A 100 -11.98 -23.38 -8.62
C GLN A 100 -13.44 -23.81 -8.83
N ARG A 101 -13.86 -24.90 -8.17
CA ARG A 101 -15.24 -25.39 -8.24
C ARG A 101 -16.24 -24.33 -7.78
N GLN A 102 -16.01 -23.72 -6.62
CA GLN A 102 -16.89 -22.69 -6.07
C GLN A 102 -16.99 -21.45 -6.97
N LEU A 103 -15.88 -21.00 -7.55
CA LEU A 103 -15.86 -19.85 -8.45
C LEU A 103 -16.58 -20.16 -9.78
N ARG A 104 -16.39 -21.35 -10.36
CA ARG A 104 -17.09 -21.80 -11.58
C ARG A 104 -18.59 -21.93 -11.37
N ALA A 105 -19.00 -22.53 -10.25
CA ALA A 105 -20.41 -22.67 -9.89
C ALA A 105 -21.06 -21.32 -9.50
N GLY A 106 -20.26 -20.29 -9.17
CA GLY A 106 -20.78 -19.03 -8.63
C GLY A 106 -21.21 -19.13 -7.17
N GLU A 107 -20.77 -20.15 -6.47
CA GLU A 107 -21.10 -20.46 -5.08
C GLU A 107 -20.09 -19.91 -4.08
N TRP A 108 -19.00 -19.29 -4.57
CA TRP A 108 -18.02 -18.71 -3.68
C TRP A 108 -18.60 -17.53 -2.90
N GLU A 109 -18.43 -17.57 -1.59
CA GLU A 109 -18.77 -16.52 -0.65
C GLU A 109 -17.60 -16.16 0.24
N PRO A 110 -17.42 -14.89 0.62
CA PRO A 110 -16.43 -14.48 1.61
C PRO A 110 -16.65 -15.22 2.94
N ARG A 111 -15.54 -15.70 3.53
CA ARG A 111 -15.49 -16.33 4.85
C ARG A 111 -15.38 -15.28 5.95
N PRO A 112 -15.55 -15.70 7.23
CA PRO A 112 -15.31 -14.82 8.37
C PRO A 112 -13.92 -14.17 8.31
N SER A 113 -13.89 -12.86 8.50
CA SER A 113 -12.64 -12.09 8.54
C SER A 113 -12.04 -12.06 9.95
N THR A 114 -10.73 -11.83 10.05
CA THR A 114 -10.06 -11.57 11.33
C THR A 114 -9.88 -10.07 11.52
N CYS A 115 -10.45 -9.49 12.58
CA CYS A 115 -10.30 -8.09 12.91
C CYS A 115 -9.20 -7.89 13.95
N PHE A 116 -8.30 -6.93 13.70
CA PHE A 116 -7.30 -6.45 14.64
C PHE A 116 -7.09 -4.94 14.49
N ILE A 117 -6.51 -4.30 15.50
CA ILE A 117 -6.25 -2.86 15.50
C ILE A 117 -4.79 -2.59 15.14
N ALA A 118 -4.60 -1.83 14.07
CA ALA A 118 -3.31 -1.22 13.76
C ALA A 118 -3.21 0.12 14.50
N THR A 119 -2.34 0.21 15.51
CA THR A 119 -2.26 1.38 16.40
C THR A 119 -1.44 2.54 15.81
N LYS A 120 -0.52 2.25 14.91
CA LYS A 120 0.39 3.26 14.32
C LYS A 120 0.13 3.46 12.83
N PRO A 121 0.21 4.68 12.29
CA PRO A 121 0.40 5.98 12.96
C PRO A 121 -0.87 6.53 13.63
N LYS A 122 -2.03 5.95 13.37
CA LYS A 122 -3.34 6.22 13.98
C LYS A 122 -4.06 4.89 14.12
N ALA A 123 -4.82 4.71 15.21
CA ALA A 123 -5.62 3.51 15.42
C ALA A 123 -6.62 3.29 14.28
N ARG A 124 -6.60 2.08 13.69
CA ARG A 124 -7.47 1.67 12.58
C ARG A 124 -7.90 0.23 12.75
N GLU A 125 -9.15 -0.03 12.50
CA GLU A 125 -9.72 -1.36 12.41
C GLU A 125 -9.33 -2.00 11.07
N ILE A 126 -8.66 -3.16 11.12
CA ILE A 126 -8.22 -3.90 9.95
C ILE A 126 -8.95 -5.24 9.91
N HIS A 127 -9.66 -5.48 8.83
CA HIS A 127 -10.35 -6.74 8.56
C HIS A 127 -9.54 -7.58 7.57
N ALA A 128 -8.72 -8.48 8.09
CA ALA A 128 -7.97 -9.41 7.25
C ALA A 128 -8.88 -10.54 6.76
N PRO A 129 -8.98 -10.80 5.44
CA PRO A 129 -9.77 -11.89 4.92
C PRO A 129 -9.14 -13.23 5.32
N ASP A 130 -9.94 -14.31 5.37
CA ASP A 130 -9.41 -15.68 5.43
C ASP A 130 -8.39 -15.89 4.30
N PHE A 131 -7.44 -16.80 4.51
CA PHE A 131 -6.37 -16.97 3.54
C PHE A 131 -6.86 -17.48 2.18
N ALA A 132 -7.88 -18.34 2.16
CA ALA A 132 -8.51 -18.79 0.92
C ALA A 132 -9.15 -17.62 0.16
N ASP A 133 -9.82 -16.71 0.86
CA ASP A 133 -10.40 -15.51 0.26
C ASP A 133 -9.31 -14.54 -0.22
N ARG A 134 -8.18 -14.46 0.50
CA ARG A 134 -7.02 -13.71 0.02
C ARG A 134 -6.51 -14.26 -1.32
N VAL A 135 -6.51 -15.57 -1.52
CA VAL A 135 -6.20 -16.16 -2.83
C VAL A 135 -7.19 -15.69 -3.89
N VAL A 136 -8.49 -15.68 -3.58
CA VAL A 136 -9.52 -15.16 -4.51
C VAL A 136 -9.31 -13.68 -4.81
N HIS A 137 -9.00 -12.84 -3.83
CA HIS A 137 -8.66 -11.43 -4.09
C HIS A 137 -7.46 -11.28 -5.04
N HIS A 138 -6.42 -12.11 -4.88
CA HIS A 138 -5.25 -12.09 -5.75
C HIS A 138 -5.51 -12.70 -7.14
N TRP A 139 -6.57 -13.49 -7.31
CA TRP A 139 -7.05 -13.96 -8.61
C TRP A 139 -7.93 -12.91 -9.29
N LEU A 140 -8.84 -12.28 -8.55
CA LEU A 140 -9.86 -11.38 -9.06
C LEU A 140 -9.29 -10.01 -9.45
N VAL A 141 -8.53 -9.37 -8.53
CA VAL A 141 -8.12 -7.96 -8.68
C VAL A 141 -7.31 -7.71 -9.96
N PRO A 142 -6.32 -8.52 -10.36
CA PRO A 142 -5.60 -8.30 -11.61
C PRO A 142 -6.49 -8.32 -12.86
N GLN A 143 -7.55 -9.12 -12.86
CA GLN A 143 -8.52 -9.17 -13.96
C GLN A 143 -9.37 -7.89 -14.02
N LEU A 144 -9.77 -7.38 -12.85
CA LEU A 144 -10.47 -6.10 -12.75
C LEU A 144 -9.54 -4.94 -13.14
N GLU A 145 -8.30 -4.91 -12.67
CA GLU A 145 -7.30 -3.89 -13.02
C GLU A 145 -7.10 -3.80 -14.54
N ALA A 146 -7.02 -4.92 -15.24
CA ALA A 146 -6.89 -4.96 -16.70
C ALA A 146 -8.05 -4.25 -17.43
N LEU A 147 -9.26 -4.26 -16.84
CA LEU A 147 -10.42 -3.59 -17.39
C LEU A 147 -10.46 -2.08 -17.12
N TRP A 148 -9.85 -1.62 -16.01
CA TRP A 148 -9.96 -0.23 -15.55
C TRP A 148 -8.72 0.61 -15.79
N GLU A 149 -7.51 0.01 -15.82
CA GLU A 149 -6.25 0.77 -15.85
C GLU A 149 -6.18 1.82 -16.96
N GLN A 150 -6.73 1.52 -18.13
CA GLN A 150 -6.77 2.44 -19.27
C GLN A 150 -7.72 3.63 -19.09
N THR A 151 -8.66 3.56 -18.14
CA THR A 151 -9.64 4.63 -17.89
C THR A 151 -9.27 5.53 -16.73
N PHE A 152 -8.50 5.01 -15.78
CA PHE A 152 -8.03 5.85 -14.70
C PHE A 152 -7.17 6.98 -15.22
N ILE A 153 -7.41 8.18 -14.72
CA ILE A 153 -6.58 9.33 -15.07
C ILE A 153 -5.10 9.06 -14.76
N HIS A 154 -4.20 9.71 -15.50
CA HIS A 154 -2.76 9.58 -15.24
C HIS A 154 -2.39 9.95 -13.80
N ASP A 155 -3.02 10.96 -13.23
CA ASP A 155 -2.66 11.60 -11.97
C ASP A 155 -3.35 10.99 -10.72
N SER A 156 -3.86 9.75 -10.83
CA SER A 156 -4.28 8.90 -9.70
C SER A 156 -3.19 7.86 -9.39
N TYR A 157 -2.66 7.85 -8.16
CA TYR A 157 -1.38 7.18 -7.85
C TYR A 157 -1.47 6.04 -6.85
N ALA A 158 -2.54 5.90 -6.08
CA ALA A 158 -2.63 4.86 -5.07
C ALA A 158 -3.04 3.51 -5.67
N ASN A 159 -2.45 2.44 -5.17
CA ASN A 159 -2.82 1.04 -5.47
C ASN A 159 -2.87 0.73 -6.98
N ARG A 160 -1.94 1.25 -7.75
CA ARG A 160 -1.78 1.00 -9.20
C ARG A 160 -0.34 0.60 -9.50
N VAL A 161 -0.15 -0.33 -10.41
CA VAL A 161 1.19 -0.82 -10.83
C VAL A 161 1.99 0.33 -11.45
N GLY A 162 3.26 0.46 -11.08
CA GLY A 162 4.14 1.54 -11.55
C GLY A 162 3.82 2.93 -10.99
N ARG A 163 2.85 3.04 -10.07
CA ARG A 163 2.46 4.26 -9.37
C ARG A 163 2.91 4.18 -7.91
N GLY A 164 2.47 5.04 -7.05
CA GLY A 164 2.79 5.01 -5.62
C GLY A 164 3.04 6.39 -5.05
N SER A 165 3.35 6.47 -3.76
CA SER A 165 3.52 7.73 -3.04
C SER A 165 4.64 8.60 -3.61
N HIS A 166 5.78 8.01 -3.99
CA HIS A 166 6.91 8.76 -4.54
C HIS A 166 6.58 9.35 -5.92
N ALA A 167 5.91 8.60 -6.79
CA ALA A 167 5.47 9.12 -8.09
C ALA A 167 4.43 10.24 -7.94
N ALA A 168 3.51 10.13 -6.96
CA ALA A 168 2.56 11.19 -6.62
C ALA A 168 3.28 12.46 -6.14
N VAL A 169 4.27 12.33 -5.26
CA VAL A 169 5.09 13.45 -4.76
C VAL A 169 5.86 14.11 -5.90
N GLN A 170 6.53 13.33 -6.76
CA GLN A 170 7.23 13.87 -7.93
C GLN A 170 6.27 14.63 -8.87
N ARG A 171 5.07 14.12 -9.07
CA ARG A 171 4.06 14.79 -9.87
C ARG A 171 3.57 16.10 -9.23
N ALA A 172 3.33 16.07 -7.93
CA ALA A 172 2.99 17.28 -7.17
C ALA A 172 4.11 18.34 -7.26
N GLN A 173 5.38 17.94 -7.12
CA GLN A 173 6.55 18.82 -7.32
C GLN A 173 6.55 19.49 -8.69
N GLN A 174 6.26 18.70 -9.75
CA GLN A 174 6.17 19.25 -11.11
C GLN A 174 5.06 20.30 -11.22
N PHE A 175 3.89 20.03 -10.61
CA PHE A 175 2.78 20.97 -10.65
C PHE A 175 3.05 22.24 -9.84
N VAL A 176 3.63 22.09 -8.63
CA VAL A 176 4.05 23.22 -7.80
C VAL A 176 5.00 24.15 -8.58
N ARG A 177 6.05 23.59 -9.20
CA ARG A 177 7.00 24.37 -10.01
C ARG A 177 6.32 25.07 -11.19
N LYS A 178 5.48 24.36 -11.96
CA LYS A 178 4.78 24.91 -13.12
C LYS A 178 3.82 26.04 -12.76
N VAL A 179 3.14 25.97 -11.61
CA VAL A 179 2.25 27.05 -11.18
C VAL A 179 3.04 28.22 -10.65
N HIS A 180 4.09 27.97 -9.87
CA HIS A 180 4.91 29.02 -9.28
C HIS A 180 5.67 29.84 -10.33
N SER A 181 6.26 29.18 -11.35
CA SER A 181 7.03 29.84 -12.40
C SER A 181 6.18 30.61 -13.43
N GLY A 182 4.90 30.24 -13.56
CA GLY A 182 4.05 30.80 -14.62
C GLY A 182 3.56 32.22 -14.39
N GLN A 183 3.31 32.65 -13.14
CA GLN A 183 2.73 33.97 -12.80
C GLN A 183 3.22 34.50 -11.45
N GLY A 184 4.47 34.19 -11.06
CA GLY A 184 5.08 34.73 -9.83
C GLY A 184 4.46 34.22 -8.54
N GLY A 185 3.82 33.04 -8.56
CA GLY A 185 3.21 32.46 -7.39
C GLY A 185 2.00 31.60 -7.72
N GLY A 186 1.33 31.14 -6.69
CA GLY A 186 0.11 30.32 -6.85
C GLY A 186 -0.33 29.65 -5.55
N TRP A 187 -1.39 28.89 -5.66
CA TRP A 187 -2.09 28.30 -4.55
C TRP A 187 -2.28 26.80 -4.78
N TYR A 188 -2.47 26.07 -3.70
CA TYR A 188 -2.98 24.71 -3.73
C TYR A 188 -4.22 24.59 -2.85
N LEU A 189 -5.10 23.70 -3.27
CA LEU A 189 -6.25 23.24 -2.50
C LEU A 189 -6.05 21.75 -2.22
N GLN A 190 -5.89 21.38 -0.95
CA GLN A 190 -5.80 20.00 -0.51
C GLN A 190 -7.09 19.61 0.19
N LEU A 191 -7.70 18.53 -0.28
CA LEU A 191 -8.97 18.00 0.17
C LEU A 191 -8.83 16.51 0.52
N ASP A 192 -9.62 16.06 1.47
CA ASP A 192 -9.67 14.67 1.93
C ASP A 192 -11.14 14.28 2.18
N VAL A 193 -11.52 13.06 1.83
CA VAL A 193 -12.87 12.56 2.03
C VAL A 193 -13.07 12.06 3.46
N ALA A 194 -14.15 12.51 4.10
CA ALA A 194 -14.48 12.11 5.46
C ALA A 194 -14.84 10.61 5.53
N ASN A 195 -14.16 9.88 6.42
CA ASN A 195 -14.43 8.47 6.70
C ASN A 195 -14.61 7.60 5.44
N PHE A 196 -13.77 7.81 4.43
CA PHE A 196 -13.95 7.36 3.06
C PHE A 196 -14.36 5.88 2.94
N PHE A 197 -13.56 4.94 3.46
CA PHE A 197 -13.84 3.51 3.31
C PHE A 197 -15.19 3.09 3.89
N ASN A 198 -15.59 3.65 5.03
CA ASN A 198 -16.89 3.37 5.65
C ASN A 198 -18.06 4.12 4.98
N SER A 199 -17.76 5.13 4.17
CA SER A 199 -18.77 5.95 3.47
C SER A 199 -19.10 5.44 2.06
N ILE A 200 -18.28 4.56 1.48
CA ILE A 200 -18.51 4.01 0.14
C ILE A 200 -19.84 3.27 0.10
N HIS A 201 -20.76 3.72 -0.77
CA HIS A 201 -22.07 3.09 -0.97
C HIS A 201 -21.92 1.90 -1.93
N ARG A 202 -22.04 0.68 -1.40
CA ARG A 202 -21.81 -0.56 -2.15
C ARG A 202 -22.72 -0.76 -3.34
N PRO A 203 -24.05 -0.46 -3.29
CA PRO A 203 -24.90 -0.53 -4.47
C PRO A 203 -24.47 0.40 -5.61
N THR A 204 -24.09 1.66 -5.30
CA THR A 204 -23.56 2.59 -6.31
C THR A 204 -22.26 2.07 -6.91
N LEU A 205 -21.34 1.59 -6.08
CA LEU A 205 -20.09 0.97 -6.54
C LEU A 205 -20.35 -0.25 -7.43
N TRP A 206 -21.30 -1.12 -7.03
CA TRP A 206 -21.69 -2.26 -7.85
C TRP A 206 -22.25 -1.84 -9.21
N SER A 207 -23.11 -0.83 -9.26
CA SER A 207 -23.63 -0.29 -10.52
C SER A 207 -22.51 0.18 -11.47
N MET A 208 -21.49 0.88 -10.92
CA MET A 208 -20.32 1.32 -11.70
C MET A 208 -19.51 0.13 -12.24
N LEU A 209 -19.26 -0.87 -11.38
CA LEU A 209 -18.51 -2.07 -11.74
C LEU A 209 -19.26 -2.89 -12.78
N ARG A 210 -20.53 -3.19 -12.52
CA ARG A 210 -21.39 -4.00 -13.37
C ARG A 210 -21.47 -3.46 -14.80
N LYS A 211 -21.74 -2.18 -14.96
CA LYS A 211 -21.82 -1.52 -16.28
C LYS A 211 -20.57 -1.80 -17.13
N ARG A 212 -19.38 -1.77 -16.51
CA ARG A 212 -18.15 -1.99 -17.24
C ARG A 212 -17.84 -3.47 -17.44
N LEU A 213 -18.10 -4.31 -16.45
CA LEU A 213 -17.96 -5.77 -16.55
C LEU A 213 -18.80 -6.31 -17.71
N GLU A 214 -20.04 -5.87 -17.84
CA GLU A 214 -20.96 -6.23 -18.93
C GLU A 214 -20.45 -5.69 -20.28
N ALA A 215 -20.11 -4.40 -20.35
CA ALA A 215 -19.59 -3.78 -21.59
C ALA A 215 -18.30 -4.42 -22.11
N LYS A 216 -17.47 -4.95 -21.21
CA LYS A 216 -16.22 -5.64 -21.56
C LYS A 216 -16.38 -7.17 -21.66
N ARG A 217 -17.58 -7.69 -21.51
CA ARG A 217 -17.89 -9.13 -21.53
C ARG A 217 -16.98 -9.92 -20.58
N ALA A 218 -16.79 -9.38 -19.36
CA ALA A 218 -15.98 -10.05 -18.36
C ALA A 218 -16.53 -11.45 -18.05
N PRO A 219 -15.68 -12.45 -17.75
CA PRO A 219 -16.14 -13.81 -17.41
C PRO A 219 -17.16 -13.81 -16.28
N ASP A 220 -18.14 -14.68 -16.34
CA ASP A 220 -19.20 -14.81 -15.33
C ASP A 220 -18.65 -15.02 -13.92
N ALA A 221 -17.60 -15.84 -13.79
CA ALA A 221 -16.95 -16.08 -12.50
C ALA A 221 -16.38 -14.79 -11.89
N VAL A 222 -15.81 -13.89 -12.72
CA VAL A 222 -15.31 -12.57 -12.29
C VAL A 222 -16.45 -11.67 -11.86
N GLN A 223 -17.56 -11.65 -12.63
CA GLN A 223 -18.73 -10.85 -12.29
C GLN A 223 -19.37 -11.33 -10.98
N ARG A 224 -19.58 -12.66 -10.83
CA ARG A 224 -20.19 -13.25 -9.63
C ARG A 224 -19.30 -13.05 -8.39
N ALA A 225 -17.98 -13.27 -8.49
CA ALA A 225 -17.06 -13.05 -7.39
C ALA A 225 -17.00 -11.56 -6.97
N THR A 226 -17.04 -10.63 -7.94
CA THR A 226 -17.11 -9.19 -7.66
C THR A 226 -18.40 -8.84 -6.93
N HIS A 227 -19.52 -9.37 -7.38
CA HIS A 227 -20.82 -9.15 -6.75
C HIS A 227 -20.88 -9.75 -5.33
N ALA A 228 -20.34 -10.96 -5.12
CA ALA A 228 -20.30 -11.61 -3.81
C ALA A 228 -19.58 -10.75 -2.75
N LEU A 229 -18.54 -10.00 -3.14
CA LEU A 229 -17.83 -9.07 -2.25
C LEU A 229 -18.63 -7.83 -1.87
N LEU A 230 -19.67 -7.45 -2.63
CA LEU A 230 -20.37 -6.17 -2.47
C LEU A 230 -21.84 -6.32 -2.07
N ARG A 231 -22.48 -7.43 -2.43
CA ARG A 231 -23.93 -7.61 -2.23
C ARG A 231 -24.37 -7.65 -0.76
N ARG A 232 -23.49 -8.11 0.12
CA ARG A 232 -23.79 -8.19 1.57
C ARG A 232 -22.85 -7.30 2.37
N SER A 233 -23.19 -7.06 3.63
CA SER A 233 -22.25 -6.42 4.55
C SER A 233 -20.95 -7.21 4.63
N PRO A 234 -19.78 -6.57 4.65
CA PRO A 234 -18.52 -7.26 4.87
C PRO A 234 -18.46 -8.05 6.17
N LEU A 235 -19.34 -7.72 7.12
CA LEU A 235 -19.43 -8.40 8.42
C LEU A 235 -20.44 -9.58 8.39
N HIS A 236 -21.16 -9.79 7.29
CA HIS A 236 -22.20 -10.81 7.20
C HIS A 236 -21.68 -12.23 7.42
N ALA A 237 -20.51 -12.53 6.92
CA ALA A 237 -19.85 -13.84 7.09
C ALA A 237 -19.31 -14.06 8.52
N GLY A 238 -19.38 -13.05 9.40
CA GLY A 238 -18.82 -13.06 10.73
C GLY A 238 -17.43 -12.43 10.82
N VAL A 239 -17.05 -12.08 12.04
CA VAL A 239 -15.76 -11.46 12.36
C VAL A 239 -15.17 -12.14 13.58
N GLN A 240 -13.91 -12.58 13.46
CA GLN A 240 -13.10 -13.06 14.59
C GLN A 240 -12.26 -11.89 15.12
N TYR A 241 -12.66 -11.32 16.25
CA TYR A 241 -11.90 -10.24 16.88
C TYR A 241 -10.67 -10.79 17.59
N ARG A 242 -9.49 -10.30 17.23
CA ARG A 242 -8.22 -10.52 17.93
C ARG A 242 -7.80 -9.28 18.74
N ALA A 243 -8.51 -8.16 18.55
CA ALA A 243 -8.30 -6.96 19.30
C ALA A 243 -8.94 -7.07 20.68
N THR A 244 -8.27 -6.53 21.71
CA THR A 244 -8.87 -6.33 23.03
C THR A 244 -9.86 -5.17 22.99
N ASP A 245 -10.76 -5.10 23.98
CA ASP A 245 -11.71 -3.98 24.11
C ASP A 245 -10.98 -2.63 24.26
N ALA A 246 -9.84 -2.62 24.97
CA ALA A 246 -8.99 -1.44 25.12
C ALA A 246 -8.39 -0.96 23.80
N GLU A 247 -7.97 -1.87 22.91
CA GLU A 247 -7.50 -1.54 21.56
C GLU A 247 -8.63 -1.05 20.68
N LEU A 248 -9.78 -1.72 20.74
CA LEU A 248 -10.99 -1.30 20.02
C LEU A 248 -11.44 0.10 20.46
N ALA A 249 -11.36 0.44 21.73
CA ALA A 249 -11.69 1.76 22.24
C ALA A 249 -10.84 2.89 21.66
N GLN A 250 -9.62 2.60 21.18
CA GLN A 250 -8.76 3.59 20.50
C GLN A 250 -9.28 4.00 19.12
N VAL A 251 -10.16 3.19 18.52
CA VAL A 251 -10.76 3.52 17.21
C VAL A 251 -12.07 4.28 17.44
N PRO A 252 -12.19 5.53 16.98
CA PRO A 252 -13.43 6.28 17.10
C PRO A 252 -14.64 5.51 16.56
N PRO A 253 -15.81 5.55 17.22
CA PRO A 253 -16.99 4.76 16.82
C PRO A 253 -17.39 4.93 15.35
N HIS A 254 -17.34 6.16 14.82
CA HIS A 254 -17.66 6.45 13.43
C HIS A 254 -16.67 5.86 12.41
N LYS A 255 -15.49 5.42 12.86
CA LYS A 255 -14.46 4.76 12.03
C LYS A 255 -14.50 3.24 12.12
N ARG A 256 -15.36 2.66 12.93
CA ARG A 256 -15.56 1.22 13.00
C ARG A 256 -16.48 0.77 11.88
N LEU A 257 -16.12 -0.30 11.19
CA LEU A 257 -16.91 -0.83 10.07
C LEU A 257 -18.32 -1.27 10.53
N ALA A 258 -18.44 -1.78 11.75
CA ALA A 258 -19.72 -2.17 12.34
C ALA A 258 -20.74 -1.01 12.46
N ASN A 259 -20.25 0.21 12.54
CA ASN A 259 -21.07 1.42 12.65
C ASN A 259 -21.28 2.13 11.29
N ALA A 260 -20.82 1.52 10.19
CA ALA A 260 -21.11 2.06 8.86
C ALA A 260 -22.62 1.97 8.58
N PRO A 261 -23.22 3.02 7.96
CA PRO A 261 -24.64 2.99 7.61
C PRO A 261 -24.99 1.81 6.69
N ALA A 262 -26.25 1.39 6.70
CA ALA A 262 -26.73 0.30 5.85
C ALA A 262 -26.33 0.50 4.38
N GLY A 263 -25.87 -0.57 3.73
CA GLY A 263 -25.40 -0.52 2.34
C GLY A 263 -24.04 0.16 2.14
N ARG A 264 -23.40 0.69 3.18
CA ARG A 264 -22.10 1.35 3.10
C ARG A 264 -20.98 0.52 3.72
N GLY A 265 -19.76 0.92 3.44
CA GLY A 265 -18.56 0.40 4.04
C GLY A 265 -17.85 -0.68 3.24
N LEU A 266 -16.53 -0.52 3.11
CA LEU A 266 -15.59 -1.53 2.62
C LEU A 266 -14.56 -1.83 3.71
N PRO A 267 -14.19 -3.12 3.89
CA PRO A 267 -13.23 -3.51 4.91
C PRO A 267 -11.83 -3.03 4.55
N ILE A 268 -11.16 -2.35 5.49
CA ILE A 268 -9.74 -2.00 5.35
C ILE A 268 -8.92 -3.27 5.60
N GLY A 269 -8.01 -3.58 4.68
CA GLY A 269 -7.13 -4.77 4.75
C GLY A 269 -7.30 -5.73 3.57
N ASN A 270 -8.31 -5.56 2.75
CA ASN A 270 -8.56 -6.37 1.56
C ASN A 270 -7.99 -5.71 0.30
N LEU A 271 -7.35 -6.51 -0.56
CA LEU A 271 -6.83 -6.03 -1.84
C LEU A 271 -7.94 -5.47 -2.74
N SER A 272 -9.09 -6.15 -2.79
CA SER A 272 -10.25 -5.68 -3.57
C SER A 272 -10.80 -4.34 -3.09
N SER A 273 -10.82 -4.08 -1.77
CA SER A 273 -11.29 -2.80 -1.23
C SER A 273 -10.46 -1.62 -1.73
N GLN A 274 -9.15 -1.81 -1.92
CA GLN A 274 -8.26 -0.79 -2.44
C GLN A 274 -8.57 -0.49 -3.93
N PHE A 275 -8.78 -1.53 -4.73
CA PHE A 275 -9.20 -1.38 -6.12
C PHE A 275 -10.59 -0.72 -6.22
N PHE A 276 -11.56 -1.19 -5.45
CA PHE A 276 -12.92 -0.65 -5.42
C PHE A 276 -12.96 0.83 -5.02
N ALA A 277 -12.11 1.23 -4.07
CA ALA A 277 -11.93 2.62 -3.68
C ALA A 277 -11.47 3.50 -4.87
N ASN A 278 -10.54 3.00 -5.68
CA ASN A 278 -10.11 3.70 -6.89
C ASN A 278 -11.22 3.80 -7.94
N VAL A 279 -11.98 2.73 -8.17
CA VAL A 279 -13.12 2.77 -9.10
C VAL A 279 -14.18 3.76 -8.63
N TYR A 280 -14.47 3.82 -7.33
CA TYR A 280 -15.47 4.73 -6.78
C TYR A 280 -15.09 6.19 -6.96
N LEU A 281 -13.82 6.54 -6.74
CA LEU A 281 -13.31 7.91 -6.92
C LEU A 281 -12.87 8.24 -8.35
N ASP A 282 -12.85 7.27 -9.27
CA ASP A 282 -12.63 7.58 -10.69
C ASP A 282 -13.70 8.52 -11.23
N ALA A 283 -14.94 8.41 -10.76
CA ALA A 283 -16.01 9.36 -11.11
C ALA A 283 -15.65 10.81 -10.73
N LEU A 284 -15.05 11.02 -9.56
CA LEU A 284 -14.53 12.32 -9.16
C LEU A 284 -13.35 12.76 -10.06
N ASP A 285 -12.43 11.83 -10.35
CA ASP A 285 -11.27 12.11 -11.20
C ASP A 285 -11.70 12.59 -12.59
N GLN A 286 -12.67 11.92 -13.19
CA GLN A 286 -13.25 12.30 -14.49
C GLN A 286 -13.92 13.67 -14.41
N PHE A 287 -14.75 13.93 -13.39
CA PHE A 287 -15.39 15.23 -13.16
C PHE A 287 -14.34 16.36 -13.03
N VAL A 288 -13.30 16.17 -12.22
CA VAL A 288 -12.24 17.16 -12.03
C VAL A 288 -11.48 17.44 -13.32
N LYS A 289 -11.17 16.42 -14.12
CA LYS A 289 -10.40 16.57 -15.36
C LYS A 289 -11.23 17.09 -16.52
N HIS A 290 -12.46 16.62 -16.69
CA HIS A 290 -13.26 16.90 -17.89
C HIS A 290 -14.29 18.00 -17.71
N ASP A 291 -14.98 18.07 -16.55
CA ASP A 291 -16.01 19.09 -16.29
C ASP A 291 -15.41 20.35 -15.68
N LEU A 292 -14.53 20.21 -14.66
CA LEU A 292 -13.83 21.35 -14.07
C LEU A 292 -12.63 21.82 -14.91
N LYS A 293 -12.13 20.93 -15.79
CA LYS A 293 -10.92 21.16 -16.61
C LYS A 293 -9.67 21.53 -15.77
N ALA A 294 -9.61 21.00 -14.53
CA ALA A 294 -8.51 21.24 -13.63
C ALA A 294 -7.28 20.41 -14.04
N LYS A 295 -6.40 21.05 -14.85
CA LYS A 295 -5.24 20.37 -15.47
C LYS A 295 -4.24 19.83 -14.45
N ARG A 296 -4.07 20.51 -13.31
CA ARG A 296 -3.05 20.19 -12.29
C ARG A 296 -3.73 19.65 -11.03
N TYR A 297 -4.03 18.37 -11.07
CA TYR A 297 -4.73 17.60 -10.04
C TYR A 297 -3.99 16.29 -9.80
N VAL A 298 -3.76 15.94 -8.54
CA VAL A 298 -3.12 14.67 -8.09
C VAL A 298 -3.98 14.06 -7.01
N ARG A 299 -4.28 12.76 -7.12
CA ARG A 299 -4.98 12.00 -6.09
C ARG A 299 -4.17 10.81 -5.59
N TYR A 300 -4.21 10.61 -4.28
CA TYR A 300 -3.67 9.43 -3.61
C TYR A 300 -4.71 8.88 -2.62
N VAL A 301 -5.45 7.84 -3.01
CA VAL A 301 -6.65 7.30 -2.34
C VAL A 301 -7.71 8.41 -2.20
N ASP A 302 -7.98 8.85 -0.99
CA ASP A 302 -8.95 9.88 -0.58
C ASP A 302 -8.32 11.28 -0.40
N ASP A 303 -6.99 11.38 -0.38
CA ASP A 303 -6.24 12.66 -0.30
C ASP A 303 -5.93 13.15 -1.72
N PHE A 304 -6.38 14.36 -2.06
CA PHE A 304 -6.13 14.93 -3.38
C PHE A 304 -5.84 16.43 -3.33
N VAL A 305 -5.06 16.88 -4.30
CA VAL A 305 -4.54 18.24 -4.37
C VAL A 305 -4.76 18.82 -5.75
N ILE A 306 -5.24 20.06 -5.80
CA ILE A 306 -5.44 20.85 -7.01
C ILE A 306 -4.57 22.09 -6.93
N PHE A 307 -3.94 22.46 -8.04
CA PHE A 307 -3.02 23.60 -8.10
C PHE A 307 -3.49 24.61 -9.12
N HIS A 308 -3.53 25.89 -8.73
CA HIS A 308 -3.89 27.01 -9.60
C HIS A 308 -3.20 28.30 -9.18
N HIS A 309 -3.03 29.26 -10.11
CA HIS A 309 -2.50 30.59 -9.79
C HIS A 309 -3.56 31.46 -9.11
N ASP A 310 -4.82 31.27 -9.45
CA ASP A 310 -5.95 32.00 -8.89
C ASP A 310 -6.59 31.24 -7.73
N ARG A 311 -6.69 31.92 -6.58
CA ARG A 311 -7.31 31.40 -5.35
C ARG A 311 -8.82 31.26 -5.49
N ALA A 312 -9.48 32.23 -6.15
CA ALA A 312 -10.94 32.23 -6.31
C ALA A 312 -11.40 31.04 -7.17
N GLN A 313 -10.62 30.71 -8.20
CA GLN A 313 -10.89 29.54 -9.03
C GLN A 313 -10.82 28.21 -8.23
N LEU A 314 -9.85 28.09 -7.31
CA LEU A 314 -9.75 26.91 -6.43
C LEU A 314 -10.96 26.83 -5.49
N GLN A 315 -11.43 27.97 -4.96
CA GLN A 315 -12.63 28.02 -4.12
C GLN A 315 -13.88 27.57 -4.89
N ALA A 316 -14.08 28.09 -6.10
CA ALA A 316 -15.19 27.69 -6.96
C ALA A 316 -15.15 26.19 -7.32
N TRP A 317 -13.96 25.64 -7.57
CA TRP A 317 -13.80 24.20 -7.79
C TRP A 317 -14.08 23.37 -6.52
N ARG A 318 -13.70 23.86 -5.35
CA ARG A 318 -13.98 23.23 -4.05
C ARG A 318 -15.47 23.03 -3.86
N ASP A 319 -16.26 24.09 -4.09
CA ASP A 319 -17.72 24.06 -3.89
C ASP A 319 -18.40 23.08 -4.86
N ARG A 320 -17.97 23.08 -6.12
CA ARG A 320 -18.44 22.13 -7.13
C ARG A 320 -18.06 20.68 -6.83
N ILE A 321 -16.85 20.44 -6.29
CA ILE A 321 -16.40 19.11 -5.87
C ILE A 321 -17.23 18.61 -4.70
N GLU A 322 -17.47 19.45 -3.70
CA GLU A 322 -18.29 19.09 -2.53
C GLU A 322 -19.72 18.70 -2.96
N GLN A 323 -20.33 19.47 -3.82
CA GLN A 323 -21.64 19.17 -4.38
C GLN A 323 -21.63 17.84 -5.17
N PHE A 324 -20.64 17.66 -6.06
CA PHE A 324 -20.51 16.41 -6.83
C PHE A 324 -20.36 15.18 -5.93
N LEU A 325 -19.51 15.27 -4.90
CA LEU A 325 -19.30 14.18 -3.95
C LEU A 325 -20.59 13.83 -3.20
N ALA A 326 -21.34 14.85 -2.77
CA ALA A 326 -22.60 14.65 -2.07
C ALA A 326 -23.67 14.02 -2.97
N ASP A 327 -23.89 14.60 -4.15
CA ASP A 327 -25.00 14.23 -5.04
C ASP A 327 -24.77 12.91 -5.78
N ARG A 328 -23.54 12.66 -6.23
CA ARG A 328 -23.23 11.51 -7.09
C ARG A 328 -22.66 10.32 -6.33
N LEU A 329 -21.91 10.56 -5.26
CA LEU A 329 -21.20 9.51 -4.52
C LEU A 329 -21.69 9.37 -3.07
N GLY A 330 -22.50 10.31 -2.58
CA GLY A 330 -22.95 10.35 -1.19
C GLY A 330 -21.78 10.44 -0.21
N LEU A 331 -20.71 11.13 -0.61
CA LEU A 331 -19.50 11.37 0.18
C LEU A 331 -19.47 12.82 0.68
N ARG A 332 -18.69 13.07 1.73
CA ARG A 332 -18.47 14.40 2.29
C ARG A 332 -16.97 14.69 2.40
N LEU A 333 -16.61 15.94 2.23
CA LEU A 333 -15.25 16.41 2.52
C LEU A 333 -15.02 16.47 4.02
N LYS A 334 -13.77 16.35 4.45
CA LYS A 334 -13.37 16.70 5.81
C LYS A 334 -13.45 18.22 5.99
N ALA A 335 -13.78 18.67 7.20
CA ALA A 335 -13.78 20.08 7.53
C ALA A 335 -12.37 20.72 7.46
N GLU A 336 -11.32 19.93 7.63
CA GLU A 336 -9.92 20.35 7.59
C GLU A 336 -9.42 20.41 6.15
N GLU A 337 -9.88 21.37 5.39
CA GLU A 337 -9.33 21.70 4.05
C GLU A 337 -8.17 22.67 4.14
N LYS A 338 -7.26 22.61 3.17
CA LYS A 338 -6.12 23.55 3.09
C LYS A 338 -6.11 24.27 1.75
N LEU A 339 -6.40 25.56 1.80
CA LEU A 339 -6.24 26.47 0.68
C LEU A 339 -5.12 27.46 1.01
N CYS A 340 -3.88 27.13 0.61
CA CYS A 340 -2.67 27.84 1.01
C CYS A 340 -1.82 28.24 -0.19
N ARG A 341 -0.88 29.17 0.02
CA ARG A 341 0.10 29.54 -1.00
C ARG A 341 1.12 28.41 -1.19
N LEU A 342 1.65 28.29 -2.39
CA LEU A 342 2.71 27.32 -2.69
C LEU A 342 4.00 27.61 -1.92
N SER A 343 4.25 28.89 -1.59
CA SER A 343 5.37 29.31 -0.75
C SER A 343 5.34 28.75 0.67
N ASP A 344 4.16 28.44 1.19
CA ASP A 344 3.98 27.94 2.56
C ASP A 344 4.36 26.46 2.69
N GLY A 345 4.51 25.77 1.54
CA GLY A 345 4.83 24.36 1.46
C GLY A 345 3.62 23.45 1.56
N LEU A 346 3.49 22.55 0.59
CA LEU A 346 2.44 21.53 0.57
C LEU A 346 2.88 20.28 1.38
N ASP A 347 2.17 19.97 2.46
CA ASP A 347 2.37 18.75 3.23
C ASP A 347 1.60 17.58 2.58
N PHE A 348 2.31 16.76 1.79
CA PHE A 348 1.72 15.67 1.02
C PHE A 348 2.55 14.38 1.12
N LEU A 349 1.92 13.27 1.50
CA LEU A 349 2.49 11.91 1.53
C LEU A 349 3.84 11.77 2.27
N GLY A 350 4.01 12.50 3.36
CA GLY A 350 5.23 12.43 4.19
C GLY A 350 6.31 13.44 3.83
N TYR A 351 6.04 14.32 2.89
CA TYR A 351 6.94 15.38 2.45
C TYR A 351 6.28 16.75 2.57
N VAL A 352 7.11 17.80 2.65
CA VAL A 352 6.70 19.20 2.50
C VAL A 352 7.31 19.72 1.21
N ILE A 353 6.46 20.01 0.23
CA ILE A 353 6.86 20.37 -1.13
C ILE A 353 6.80 21.89 -1.28
N TYR A 354 7.96 22.50 -1.49
CA TYR A 354 8.12 23.92 -1.82
C TYR A 354 8.40 24.11 -3.32
N PRO A 355 8.25 25.30 -3.87
CA PRO A 355 8.58 25.57 -5.28
C PRO A 355 10.02 25.22 -5.65
N THR A 356 10.97 25.46 -4.77
CA THR A 356 12.41 25.29 -5.00
C THR A 356 12.94 23.94 -4.53
N HIS A 357 12.36 23.37 -3.47
CA HIS A 357 12.89 22.16 -2.83
C HIS A 357 11.79 21.34 -2.16
N THR A 358 12.12 20.15 -1.71
CA THR A 358 11.21 19.25 -0.97
C THR A 358 11.89 18.74 0.28
N LEU A 359 11.22 18.82 1.41
CA LEU A 359 11.71 18.33 2.70
C LEU A 359 10.94 17.09 3.13
N ALA A 360 11.58 16.20 3.86
CA ALA A 360 10.87 15.17 4.61
C ALA A 360 10.09 15.80 5.77
N ARG A 361 8.89 15.30 6.05
CA ARG A 361 8.04 15.79 7.14
C ARG A 361 8.76 15.66 8.48
N ARG A 362 8.67 16.67 9.34
CA ARG A 362 9.33 16.71 10.68
C ARG A 362 9.07 15.44 11.51
N ARG A 363 7.85 14.91 11.48
CA ARG A 363 7.49 13.69 12.21
C ARG A 363 8.28 12.47 11.73
N VAL A 364 8.54 12.33 10.43
CA VAL A 364 9.35 11.24 9.87
C VAL A 364 10.78 11.33 10.38
N VAL A 365 11.35 12.55 10.35
CA VAL A 365 12.70 12.83 10.86
C VAL A 365 12.78 12.56 12.37
N GLY A 366 11.77 13.00 13.14
CA GLY A 366 11.69 12.75 14.58
C GLY A 366 11.65 11.26 14.91
N HIS A 367 10.85 10.46 14.20
CA HIS A 367 10.80 9.01 14.40
C HIS A 367 12.15 8.35 14.09
N LEU A 368 12.87 8.80 13.06
CA LEU A 368 14.22 8.29 12.78
C LEU A 368 15.16 8.62 13.93
N HIS A 369 15.18 9.87 14.38
CA HIS A 369 16.04 10.32 15.47
C HIS A 369 15.77 9.52 16.76
N THR A 370 14.50 9.38 17.15
CA THR A 370 14.11 8.59 18.33
C THR A 370 14.55 7.15 18.21
N ALA A 371 14.29 6.51 17.06
CA ALA A 371 14.67 5.12 16.83
C ALA A 371 16.19 4.89 16.87
N LEU A 372 16.97 5.86 16.38
CA LEU A 372 18.44 5.79 16.45
C LEU A 372 18.95 6.01 17.87
N ALA A 373 18.35 6.95 18.63
CA ALA A 373 18.74 7.19 20.02
C ALA A 373 18.40 6.00 20.93
N GLU A 374 17.23 5.36 20.72
CA GLU A 374 16.87 4.14 21.43
C GLU A 374 17.86 3.00 21.13
N TRP A 375 18.21 2.82 19.86
CA TRP A 375 19.18 1.80 19.46
C TRP A 375 20.57 2.10 20.02
N GLU A 376 21.02 3.35 19.99
CA GLU A 376 22.28 3.81 20.59
C GLU A 376 22.34 3.44 22.08
N GLY A 377 21.29 3.77 22.84
CA GLY A 377 21.20 3.47 24.27
C GLY A 377 21.26 1.97 24.61
N GLN A 378 20.78 1.12 23.71
CA GLN A 378 20.78 -0.33 23.91
C GLN A 378 22.09 -1.00 23.44
N HIS A 379 22.69 -0.54 22.36
CA HIS A 379 23.70 -1.28 21.61
C HIS A 379 25.07 -0.60 21.51
N VAL A 380 25.20 0.69 21.87
CA VAL A 380 26.47 1.41 21.82
C VAL A 380 27.08 1.52 23.22
N ARG A 381 28.31 1.05 23.37
CA ARG A 381 29.09 1.12 24.64
C ARG A 381 30.50 1.59 24.30
N GLY A 382 30.79 2.86 24.58
CA GLY A 382 32.04 3.49 24.18
C GLY A 382 32.22 3.45 22.65
N ASP A 383 33.28 2.83 22.19
CA ASP A 383 33.62 2.63 20.78
C ASP A 383 33.13 1.28 20.20
N GLN A 384 32.33 0.54 20.96
CA GLN A 384 31.83 -0.78 20.57
C GLN A 384 30.32 -0.77 20.31
N LEU A 385 29.94 -1.44 19.21
CA LEU A 385 28.54 -1.80 18.92
C LEU A 385 28.30 -3.25 19.39
N ARG A 386 27.34 -3.44 20.28
CA ARG A 386 27.01 -4.75 20.85
C ARG A 386 25.55 -5.10 20.52
N GLY A 387 25.33 -6.28 19.98
CA GLY A 387 23.99 -6.76 19.67
C GLY A 387 23.99 -8.13 19.00
N THR A 388 22.83 -8.70 18.84
CA THR A 388 22.66 -9.94 18.09
C THR A 388 22.66 -9.67 16.58
N PRO A 389 22.92 -10.68 15.73
CA PRO A 389 22.78 -10.53 14.28
C PRO A 389 21.37 -10.06 13.86
N GLN A 390 20.33 -10.33 14.66
CA GLN A 390 18.98 -9.86 14.40
C GLN A 390 18.86 -8.36 14.66
N ASP A 391 19.43 -7.82 15.74
CA ASP A 391 19.42 -6.39 16.04
C ASP A 391 20.06 -5.57 14.92
N PHE A 392 21.18 -6.04 14.36
CA PHE A 392 21.83 -5.40 13.22
C PHE A 392 21.01 -5.51 11.93
N ARG A 393 20.34 -6.64 11.67
CA ARG A 393 19.41 -6.77 10.54
C ARG A 393 18.22 -5.81 10.66
N ASP A 394 17.65 -5.70 11.85
CA ASP A 394 16.52 -4.82 12.13
C ASP A 394 16.91 -3.35 11.97
N LEU A 395 18.09 -2.96 12.48
CA LEU A 395 18.65 -1.63 12.25
C LEU A 395 18.84 -1.36 10.76
N SER A 396 19.50 -2.27 10.05
CA SER A 396 19.79 -2.16 8.62
C SER A 396 18.51 -2.01 7.78
N THR A 397 17.48 -2.81 8.10
CA THR A 397 16.17 -2.75 7.45
C THR A 397 15.50 -1.41 7.72
N ARG A 398 15.56 -0.92 8.95
CA ARG A 398 15.01 0.38 9.36
C ARG A 398 15.73 1.53 8.67
N LEU A 399 17.05 1.53 8.64
CA LEU A 399 17.86 2.55 7.93
C LEU A 399 17.55 2.56 6.44
N ALA A 400 17.51 1.40 5.78
CA ALA A 400 17.19 1.30 4.36
C ALA A 400 15.81 1.87 4.04
N SER A 401 14.82 1.67 4.92
CA SER A 401 13.48 2.25 4.79
C SER A 401 13.51 3.78 4.86
N PHE A 402 14.24 4.35 5.82
CA PHE A 402 14.37 5.80 5.96
C PHE A 402 15.18 6.42 4.83
N GLU A 403 16.30 5.82 4.43
CA GLU A 403 17.09 6.25 3.28
C GLU A 403 16.26 6.25 2.00
N GLY A 404 15.49 5.17 1.77
CA GLY A 404 14.54 5.07 0.66
C GLY A 404 13.49 6.18 0.66
N HIS A 405 13.05 6.66 1.84
CA HIS A 405 12.16 7.79 1.93
C HIS A 405 12.92 9.12 1.71
N LEU A 406 14.06 9.29 2.36
CA LEU A 406 14.82 10.55 2.34
C LEU A 406 15.46 10.87 0.97
N GLN A 407 15.72 9.87 0.13
CA GLN A 407 16.29 10.08 -1.23
C GLN A 407 15.38 10.91 -2.16
N HIS A 408 14.08 10.99 -1.85
CA HIS A 408 13.11 11.80 -2.61
C HIS A 408 12.94 13.23 -2.07
N ALA A 409 13.73 13.61 -1.06
CA ALA A 409 13.74 14.93 -0.44
C ALA A 409 15.12 15.57 -0.55
N SER A 410 15.19 16.88 -0.33
CA SER A 410 16.45 17.64 -0.18
C SER A 410 17.09 17.34 1.19
N SER A 411 17.55 16.11 1.37
CA SER A 411 17.91 15.53 2.67
C SER A 411 19.42 15.55 2.99
N HIS A 412 20.27 16.06 2.09
CA HIS A 412 21.73 16.01 2.26
C HIS A 412 22.20 16.60 3.60
N ARG A 413 21.74 17.81 3.94
CA ARG A 413 22.08 18.46 5.23
C ARG A 413 21.52 17.68 6.43
N LEU A 414 20.36 17.09 6.28
CA LEU A 414 19.76 16.24 7.32
C LEU A 414 20.61 14.99 7.56
N MET A 415 20.97 14.27 6.52
CA MET A 415 21.81 13.07 6.62
C MET A 415 23.17 13.39 7.22
N HIS A 416 23.79 14.50 6.84
CA HIS A 416 25.04 14.97 7.46
C HIS A 416 24.88 15.16 8.97
N ARG A 417 23.86 15.89 9.43
CA ARG A 417 23.56 16.09 10.86
C ARG A 417 23.31 14.76 11.59
N MET A 418 22.62 13.80 10.96
CA MET A 418 22.38 12.48 11.55
C MET A 418 23.70 11.71 11.74
N HIS A 419 24.60 11.73 10.75
CA HIS A 419 25.92 11.10 10.89
C HIS A 419 26.83 11.80 11.89
N THR A 420 26.66 13.11 12.08
CA THR A 420 27.39 13.86 13.13
C THR A 420 26.85 13.51 14.51
N ARG A 421 25.54 13.39 14.68
CA ARG A 421 24.90 13.04 15.97
C ARG A 421 25.09 11.56 16.33
N PHE A 422 25.11 10.68 15.35
CA PHE A 422 25.25 9.23 15.50
C PHE A 422 26.45 8.73 14.68
N PRO A 423 27.70 8.98 15.12
CA PRO A 423 28.89 8.67 14.32
C PRO A 423 29.05 7.17 14.05
N TRP A 424 28.55 6.32 14.94
CA TRP A 424 28.53 4.87 14.81
C TRP A 424 27.73 4.35 13.60
N LEU A 425 26.83 5.15 13.03
CA LEU A 425 26.07 4.78 11.82
C LEU A 425 26.97 4.45 10.63
N ARG A 426 28.12 5.10 10.49
CA ARG A 426 29.08 4.85 9.40
C ARG A 426 29.60 3.41 9.44
N SER A 427 29.76 2.86 10.63
CA SER A 427 30.24 1.48 10.85
C SER A 427 29.09 0.45 10.77
N ALA A 428 27.91 0.79 11.25
CA ALA A 428 26.75 -0.07 11.22
C ALA A 428 26.12 -0.20 9.81
N ALA A 429 26.20 0.85 8.97
CA ALA A 429 25.60 0.89 7.62
C ALA A 429 26.39 0.10 6.56
N ARG A 430 27.63 -0.29 6.84
CA ARG A 430 28.45 -1.12 5.97
C ARG A 430 28.94 -2.36 6.70
N PRO A 431 28.11 -3.37 6.96
CA PRO A 431 28.62 -4.64 7.46
C PRO A 431 29.46 -5.25 6.35
N ARG A 432 30.79 -5.15 6.47
CA ARG A 432 31.69 -5.99 5.68
C ARG A 432 31.32 -7.44 5.99
N ARG A 433 30.97 -8.22 4.97
CA ARG A 433 30.65 -9.65 4.95
C ARG A 433 30.78 -10.33 6.32
N PHE A 434 29.64 -10.55 6.98
CA PHE A 434 29.61 -11.45 8.12
C PHE A 434 29.90 -12.87 7.63
N SER A 435 31.03 -13.44 8.02
CA SER A 435 31.27 -14.87 7.89
C SER A 435 30.32 -15.57 8.87
N TYR A 436 29.35 -16.31 8.35
CA TYR A 436 28.50 -17.19 9.14
C TYR A 436 29.37 -18.31 9.75
N ARG A 437 29.66 -18.25 11.04
CA ARG A 437 29.80 -19.43 11.88
C ARG A 437 28.69 -19.38 12.90
N ALA A 438 27.77 -20.34 12.78
CA ALA A 438 26.70 -20.55 13.72
C ALA A 438 27.29 -20.84 15.10
N GLU A 439 27.03 -19.92 16.04
CA GLU A 439 26.89 -20.23 17.47
C GLU A 439 26.63 -18.93 18.23
N ARG A 440 25.82 -19.01 19.26
CA ARG A 440 25.28 -17.94 20.13
C ARG A 440 26.40 -17.07 20.76
N ARG A 441 27.04 -16.18 20.01
CA ARG A 441 28.00 -15.21 20.56
C ARG A 441 27.56 -13.80 20.23
N ILE A 442 27.59 -12.94 21.24
CA ILE A 442 27.47 -11.49 21.13
C ILE A 442 28.63 -11.00 20.27
N HIS A 443 28.33 -10.45 19.08
CA HIS A 443 29.36 -9.87 18.23
C HIS A 443 29.52 -8.40 18.58
N SER A 444 30.76 -7.98 18.89
CA SER A 444 31.14 -6.59 19.00
C SER A 444 31.79 -6.12 17.69
N ILE A 445 31.34 -5.00 17.19
CA ILE A 445 31.95 -4.30 16.06
C ILE A 445 32.63 -3.05 16.63
N GLN A 446 33.94 -2.97 16.45
CA GLN A 446 34.68 -1.76 16.82
C GLN A 446 34.47 -0.71 15.73
N TRP A 447 33.95 0.46 16.09
CA TRP A 447 33.82 1.57 15.16
C TRP A 447 35.00 2.54 15.38
N CYS A 448 35.71 2.84 14.29
CA CYS A 448 36.83 3.79 14.31
C CYS A 448 36.28 5.22 14.11
N GLN A 449 36.57 6.12 15.04
CA GLN A 449 36.56 7.54 14.75
C GLN A 449 37.73 7.80 13.76
N HIS A 450 37.41 8.05 12.49
CA HIS A 450 38.37 8.73 11.65
C HIS A 450 38.51 10.18 12.20
N LYS A 451 39.52 10.41 12.99
CA LYS A 451 40.02 11.75 13.19
C LYS A 451 40.42 12.24 11.80
N GLU A 452 39.67 13.16 11.24
CA GLU A 452 40.16 14.00 10.15
C GLU A 452 41.33 14.78 10.73
N GLN A 453 42.56 14.32 10.43
CA GLN A 453 43.74 15.16 10.53
C GLN A 453 43.54 16.23 9.46
N GLN A 454 43.22 17.42 9.91
CA GLN A 454 43.46 18.63 9.14
C GLN A 454 44.96 18.76 8.94
N GLN A 455 45.39 18.68 7.71
CA GLN A 455 46.54 19.42 7.17
C GLN A 455 46.04 20.25 6.00
#